data_00d3cd9a5351aa61e9532d2e1e193ac6
#
_entry.id   00d3cd9a5351aa61e9532d2e1e193ac6
#
_cell.length_a   1.000
_cell.length_b   1.000
_cell.length_c   1.000
_cell.angle_alpha   90.00
_cell.angle_beta   90.00
_cell.angle_gamma   90.00
#
_symmetry.space_group_name_H-M   'P 1'
#
loop_
_entity.id
_entity.type
_entity.pdbx_description
1 polymer ?
#
loop_
_entity_poly.entity_id
_entity_poly.type
_entity_poly.pdbx_seq_one_letter_code
_entity_poly.pdbx_strand_id
1 'polypeptide(L)' 'MAEYELVHEIQNLCRNNQMRDVFFEEVETDDPVGYVRQMLQGKAVELTCDTRADGGITVYASVDGLTQKFIFTPI' A
#
# COMPACT_ATOMS: atom_id res chain seq x y z
N MET A 1 17.34 5.69 7.67
CA MET A 1 16.12 5.23 7.00
C MET A 1 15.31 4.34 7.93
N ALA A 2 14.00 4.46 7.89
CA ALA A 2 13.13 3.64 8.72
C ALA A 2 12.83 2.31 8.06
N GLU A 3 12.76 1.27 8.85
CA GLU A 3 12.38 -0.06 8.37
C GLU A 3 10.91 -0.32 8.68
N TYR A 4 10.21 -0.85 7.69
CA TYR A 4 8.79 -1.17 7.81
C TYR A 4 8.50 -2.58 7.31
N GLU A 5 7.54 -3.20 7.94
CA GLU A 5 6.88 -4.36 7.36
C GLU A 5 5.76 -3.85 6.47
N LEU A 6 5.83 -4.15 5.19
CA LEU A 6 4.83 -3.73 4.21
C LEU A 6 3.89 -4.89 3.94
N VAL A 7 2.61 -4.64 4.14
CA VAL A 7 1.55 -5.53 3.69
C VAL A 7 0.84 -4.86 2.52
N HIS A 8 0.93 -5.46 1.34
CA HIS A 8 0.32 -4.93 0.13
C HIS A 8 -0.89 -5.78 -0.23
N GLU A 9 -2.07 -5.20 -0.13
CA GLU A 9 -3.32 -5.87 -0.47
C GLU A 9 -3.88 -5.29 -1.76
N ILE A 10 -4.18 -6.17 -2.71
CA ILE A 10 -4.86 -5.81 -3.95
C ILE A 10 -6.26 -6.38 -3.88
N GLN A 11 -7.26 -5.50 -3.95
CA GLN A 11 -8.64 -5.92 -3.92
C GLN A 11 -9.10 -6.25 -5.34
N ASN A 12 -9.44 -7.52 -5.57
CA ASN A 12 -9.86 -7.99 -6.86
C ASN A 12 -11.37 -7.85 -7.00
N LEU A 13 -11.83 -7.18 -8.07
CA LEU A 13 -13.25 -6.90 -8.32
C LEU A 13 -14.00 -8.02 -9.04
N CYS A 14 -13.45 -9.21 -9.14
CA CYS A 14 -14.15 -10.34 -9.73
C CYS A 14 -15.38 -10.70 -8.90
N ARG A 15 -16.56 -10.67 -9.51
CA ARG A 15 -17.86 -10.86 -8.86
C ARG A 15 -18.00 -12.15 -8.04
N ASN A 16 -17.25 -13.18 -8.36
CA ASN A 16 -17.34 -14.49 -7.71
C ASN A 16 -16.11 -14.82 -6.88
N ASN A 17 -15.15 -13.92 -6.82
CA ASN A 17 -13.89 -14.16 -6.13
C ASN A 17 -13.66 -13.03 -5.14
N GLN A 18 -13.85 -13.33 -3.86
CA GLN A 18 -13.45 -12.44 -2.79
C GLN A 18 -11.96 -12.60 -2.49
N MET A 19 -11.18 -13.05 -3.46
CA MET A 19 -9.74 -13.26 -3.25
C MET A 19 -9.02 -11.92 -3.24
N ARG A 20 -8.42 -11.64 -2.11
CA ARG A 20 -7.46 -10.56 -1.96
C ARG A 20 -6.08 -11.14 -2.20
N ASP A 21 -5.35 -10.53 -3.11
CA ASP A 21 -3.94 -10.83 -3.20
C ASP A 21 -3.22 -10.05 -2.11
N VAL A 22 -2.53 -10.75 -1.22
CA VAL A 22 -1.81 -10.13 -0.12
C VAL A 22 -0.34 -10.50 -0.24
N PHE A 23 0.52 -9.49 -0.26
CA PHE A 23 1.96 -9.65 -0.34
C PHE A 23 2.61 -9.08 0.91
N PHE A 24 3.58 -9.79 1.46
CA PHE A 24 4.32 -9.35 2.63
C PHE A 24 5.76 -9.08 2.23
N GLU A 25 6.30 -7.95 2.68
CA GLU A 25 7.65 -7.55 2.32
C GLU A 25 8.22 -6.66 3.43
N GLU A 26 9.52 -6.74 3.64
CA GLU A 26 10.23 -5.79 4.49
C GLU A 26 10.86 -4.73 3.59
N VAL A 27 10.63 -3.46 3.93
CA VAL A 27 11.13 -2.34 3.14
C VAL A 27 11.82 -1.33 4.03
N GLU A 28 12.76 -0.61 3.47
CA GLU A 28 13.48 0.46 4.13
C GLU A 28 13.25 1.74 3.34
N THR A 29 12.59 2.72 3.95
CA THR A 29 12.26 3.98 3.29
C THR A 29 12.01 5.07 4.31
N ASP A 30 12.34 6.32 3.95
CA ASP A 30 11.98 7.49 4.73
C ASP A 30 10.65 8.11 4.27
N ASP A 31 10.14 7.66 3.12
CA ASP A 31 8.94 8.21 2.52
C ASP A 31 8.05 7.08 1.99
N PRO A 32 7.18 6.51 2.85
CA PRO A 32 6.28 5.44 2.41
C PRO A 32 5.38 5.82 1.24
N VAL A 33 4.89 7.05 1.20
CA VAL A 33 4.04 7.51 0.10
C VAL A 33 4.83 7.55 -1.21
N GLY A 34 6.06 8.07 -1.17
CA GLY A 34 6.94 8.07 -2.33
C GLY A 34 7.29 6.67 -2.79
N TYR A 35 7.49 5.75 -1.85
CA TYR A 35 7.73 4.34 -2.16
C TYR A 35 6.57 3.74 -2.96
N VAL A 36 5.34 4.00 -2.52
CA VAL A 36 4.14 3.52 -3.22
C VAL A 36 4.04 4.12 -4.62
N ARG A 37 4.32 5.42 -4.76
CA ARG A 37 4.31 6.07 -6.07
C ARG A 37 5.29 5.43 -7.04
N GLN A 38 6.47 5.08 -6.57
CA GLN A 38 7.47 4.40 -7.38
C GLN A 38 7.02 3.00 -7.79
N MET A 39 6.42 2.26 -6.87
CA MET A 39 5.88 0.94 -7.16
C MET A 39 4.83 0.98 -8.26
N LEU A 40 3.99 1.99 -8.25
CA LEU A 40 2.89 2.14 -9.19
C LEU A 40 3.31 2.85 -10.48
N GLN A 41 4.54 3.34 -10.56
CA GLN A 41 5.13 3.96 -11.74
C GLN A 41 4.26 5.08 -12.34
N GLY A 42 3.63 5.86 -11.45
CA GLY A 42 2.78 6.97 -11.88
C GLY A 42 1.40 6.56 -12.39
N LYS A 43 1.04 5.30 -12.31
CA LYS A 43 -0.28 4.82 -12.73
C LYS A 43 -1.37 5.08 -11.72
N ALA A 44 -1.01 5.46 -10.50
CA ALA A 44 -2.00 5.77 -9.47
C ALA A 44 -2.72 7.06 -9.79
N VAL A 45 -4.04 7.00 -9.82
CA VAL A 45 -4.89 8.16 -10.08
C VAL A 45 -5.08 8.96 -8.80
N GLU A 46 -5.14 8.29 -7.65
CA GLU A 46 -5.39 8.93 -6.37
C GLU A 46 -4.66 8.18 -5.26
N LEU A 47 -4.01 8.93 -4.39
CA LEU A 47 -3.33 8.40 -3.22
C LEU A 47 -3.87 9.08 -1.96
N THR A 48 -4.26 8.28 -0.97
CA THR A 48 -4.70 8.74 0.33
C THR A 48 -3.82 8.09 1.39
N CYS A 49 -3.39 8.86 2.37
CA CYS A 49 -2.50 8.39 3.42
C CYS A 49 -3.14 8.58 4.79
N ASP A 50 -3.13 7.53 5.60
CA ASP A 50 -3.55 7.56 6.99
C ASP A 50 -2.37 7.22 7.90
N THR A 51 -2.12 8.07 8.90
CA THR A 51 -1.08 7.82 9.89
C THR A 51 -1.71 7.27 11.16
N ARG A 52 -1.21 6.13 11.65
CA ARG A 52 -1.69 5.50 12.88
C ARG A 52 -0.89 6.01 14.08
N ALA A 53 -1.48 5.87 15.27
CA ALA A 53 -0.86 6.31 16.52
C ALA A 53 0.42 5.54 16.87
N ASP A 54 0.58 4.32 16.37
CA ASP A 54 1.77 3.48 16.59
C ASP A 54 2.95 3.81 15.65
N GLY A 55 2.81 4.85 14.85
CA GLY A 55 3.81 5.22 13.85
C GLY A 55 3.62 4.51 12.51
N GLY A 56 2.62 3.66 12.39
CA GLY A 56 2.29 2.99 11.14
C GLY A 56 1.62 3.93 10.16
N ILE A 57 1.76 3.61 8.88
CA ILE A 57 1.19 4.41 7.79
C ILE A 57 0.42 3.47 6.86
N THR A 58 -0.81 3.83 6.55
CA THR A 58 -1.60 3.11 5.57
C THR A 58 -1.82 4.00 4.36
N VAL A 59 -1.44 3.51 3.18
CA VAL A 59 -1.62 4.24 1.92
C VAL A 59 -2.65 3.50 1.08
N TYR A 60 -3.64 4.24 0.62
CA TYR A 60 -4.67 3.72 -0.29
C TYR A 60 -4.39 4.30 -1.68
N ALA A 61 -4.34 3.44 -2.67
CA ALA A 61 -4.11 3.85 -4.05
C ALA A 61 -5.22 3.33 -4.94
N SER A 62 -5.72 4.19 -5.82
CA SER A 62 -6.69 3.79 -6.84
C SER A 62 -5.96 3.71 -8.19
N VAL A 63 -5.92 2.52 -8.78
CA VAL A 63 -5.26 2.25 -10.05
C VAL A 63 -6.23 1.48 -10.94
N ASP A 64 -6.57 2.06 -12.07
CA ASP A 64 -7.47 1.42 -13.06
C ASP A 64 -8.79 0.92 -12.44
N GLY A 65 -9.34 1.68 -11.50
CA GLY A 65 -10.58 1.31 -10.81
C GLY A 65 -10.41 0.28 -9.71
N LEU A 66 -9.20 -0.19 -9.46
CA LEU A 66 -8.88 -1.13 -8.38
C LEU A 66 -8.28 -0.37 -7.20
N THR A 67 -8.74 -0.68 -6.00
CA THR A 67 -8.17 -0.11 -4.79
C THR A 67 -7.06 -1.03 -4.27
N GLN A 68 -5.88 -0.48 -4.10
CA GLN A 68 -4.74 -1.16 -3.49
C GLN A 68 -4.45 -0.51 -2.13
N LYS A 69 -4.15 -1.35 -1.16
CA LYS A 69 -3.86 -0.91 0.20
C LYS A 69 -2.43 -1.30 0.56
N PHE A 70 -1.69 -0.34 1.06
CA PHE A 70 -0.30 -0.54 1.49
C PHE A 70 -0.22 -0.21 2.98
N ILE A 71 0.05 -1.19 3.81
CA ILE A 71 0.15 -1.01 5.26
C ILE A 71 1.62 -1.08 5.64
N PHE A 72 2.16 0.03 6.14
CA PHE A 72 3.53 0.11 6.63
C PHE A 72 3.51 0.08 8.15
N THR A 73 4.10 -0.96 8.72
CA THR A 73 4.21 -1.11 10.17
C THR A 73 5.68 -0.99 10.55
N PRO A 74 6.05 -0.07 11.46
CA PRO A 74 7.45 0.06 11.90
C PRO A 74 7.95 -1.23 12.54
N ILE A 75 9.17 -1.58 12.21
CA ILE A 75 9.83 -2.75 12.78
C ILE A 75 10.68 -2.32 13.99
#